data_7b59069f10103b046e2d95884f481458
#
_entry.id   7b59069f10103b046e2d95884f481458
#
_cell.length_a   1.000
_cell.length_b   1.000
_cell.length_c   1.000
_cell.angle_alpha   90.00
_cell.angle_beta   90.00
_cell.angle_gamma   90.00
#
_symmetry.space_group_name_H-M   'P 1'
#
loop_
_entity.id
_entity.type
_entity.pdbx_description
1 polymer ?
#
loop_
_entity_poly.entity_id
_entity_poly.type
_entity_poly.pdbx_seq_one_letter_code
_entity_poly.pdbx_strand_id
1 'polypeptide(L)'
;MIASMPRPRPLHLHRETNRHGNAVWYVRVGKGSRTRLRAPYGTPEFTEEYQAALSGKPLGGRSKAESGTLAWLWDQYRQSAAWTQKLKPSTRRMHESIMKHVLETSGREPFKSINRKSIVIGREKRSSTPAQARKFLDTMRGLFRWALDAEHIKSDPTAGVKNPEKPKNDGFPTWTEDDVEAYQRRWPIGTPQRVWLDVLLYTGLRRSDAVRIGKQHVKNGIATLRTMKGGEMIEVTLPILPVLRATLDVGPTGELAWICGEKGRPFVVESFGNAFSEAARAAGVRKSAHGVRKIAATTAANNGATVAQLEAIFGWQGGRMASLYTKAADRRRLAKEAMEKLDGARTSIPSPEEKVRAASEKSE
;
A
#
# COMPACT_ATOMS: atom_id res chain seq x y z
N MET A 1 23.62 -40.99 34.41
CA MET A 1 23.35 -39.85 33.52
C MET A 1 23.29 -38.59 34.36
N ILE A 2 24.35 -37.79 34.34
CA ILE A 2 24.41 -36.53 35.11
C ILE A 2 23.63 -35.52 34.32
N ALA A 3 22.48 -35.07 34.82
CA ALA A 3 21.69 -34.00 34.23
C ALA A 3 22.53 -32.71 34.23
N SER A 4 22.88 -32.23 33.07
CA SER A 4 23.57 -30.94 32.87
C SER A 4 22.69 -29.83 33.44
N MET A 5 23.10 -29.20 34.55
CA MET A 5 22.46 -27.99 35.07
C MET A 5 22.45 -26.92 33.98
N PRO A 6 21.32 -26.26 33.75
CA PRO A 6 21.26 -25.16 32.79
C PRO A 6 22.22 -24.06 33.24
N ARG A 7 23.15 -23.66 32.38
CA ARG A 7 24.05 -22.55 32.67
C ARG A 7 23.25 -21.28 32.97
N PRO A 8 23.56 -20.54 34.04
CA PRO A 8 22.85 -19.32 34.36
C PRO A 8 22.92 -18.35 33.19
N ARG A 9 21.79 -17.72 32.89
CA ARG A 9 21.72 -16.71 31.79
C ARG A 9 22.68 -15.53 32.09
N PRO A 10 23.34 -15.00 31.07
CA PRO A 10 24.17 -13.81 31.24
C PRO A 10 23.38 -12.64 31.85
N LEU A 11 24.04 -11.81 32.64
CA LEU A 11 23.45 -10.70 33.39
C LEU A 11 22.75 -9.72 32.40
N HIS A 12 21.58 -9.20 32.77
CA HIS A 12 20.80 -8.27 31.94
C HIS A 12 20.29 -8.81 30.61
N LEU A 13 20.46 -10.10 30.30
CA LEU A 13 19.96 -10.72 29.08
C LEU A 13 18.55 -11.30 29.29
N HIS A 14 17.61 -10.81 28.48
CA HIS A 14 16.20 -11.22 28.50
C HIS A 14 15.83 -11.96 27.21
N ARG A 15 15.14 -13.10 27.35
CA ARG A 15 14.58 -13.83 26.23
C ARG A 15 13.08 -13.64 26.20
N GLU A 16 12.54 -13.28 25.05
CA GLU A 16 11.10 -13.19 24.78
C GLU A 16 10.74 -14.04 23.56
N THR A 17 9.49 -14.41 23.46
CA THR A 17 8.97 -15.08 22.27
C THR A 17 8.12 -14.05 21.50
N ASN A 18 8.40 -13.86 20.23
CA ASN A 18 7.58 -12.99 19.39
C ASN A 18 6.26 -13.67 19.00
N ARG A 19 5.34 -12.92 18.38
CA ARG A 19 4.03 -13.42 17.91
C ARG A 19 4.11 -14.58 16.91
N HIS A 20 5.29 -14.89 16.37
CA HIS A 20 5.55 -15.98 15.43
C HIS A 20 6.24 -17.18 16.08
N GLY A 21 6.32 -17.22 17.43
CA GLY A 21 6.97 -18.31 18.16
C GLY A 21 8.50 -18.23 18.21
N ASN A 22 9.14 -17.25 17.58
CA ASN A 22 10.59 -17.15 17.55
C ASN A 22 11.16 -16.48 18.79
N ALA A 23 12.27 -17.01 19.32
CA ALA A 23 13.01 -16.40 20.42
C ALA A 23 13.66 -15.08 19.99
N VAL A 24 13.49 -14.05 20.81
CA VAL A 24 14.10 -12.72 20.61
C VAL A 24 14.84 -12.36 21.90
N TRP A 25 16.05 -11.83 21.74
CA TRP A 25 16.93 -11.50 22.85
C TRP A 25 17.09 -10.00 23.00
N TYR A 26 17.11 -9.53 24.25
CA TYR A 26 17.28 -8.14 24.61
C TYR A 26 18.24 -8.00 25.78
N VAL A 27 19.03 -6.94 25.75
CA VAL A 27 19.81 -6.49 26.91
C VAL A 27 19.12 -5.27 27.52
N ARG A 28 19.00 -5.27 28.86
CA ARG A 28 18.51 -4.13 29.62
C ARG A 28 19.31 -3.99 30.91
N VAL A 29 20.04 -2.90 31.07
CA VAL A 29 20.79 -2.57 32.26
C VAL A 29 19.91 -1.68 33.16
N GLY A 30 19.55 -2.16 34.34
CA GLY A 30 18.69 -1.44 35.27
C GLY A 30 17.34 -1.02 34.67
N LYS A 31 16.98 0.27 34.86
CA LYS A 31 15.78 0.88 34.28
C LYS A 31 16.01 1.49 32.88
N GLY A 32 17.19 1.29 32.28
CA GLY A 32 17.56 1.83 30.98
C GLY A 32 16.76 1.30 29.80
N SER A 33 17.05 1.81 28.62
CA SER A 33 16.43 1.37 27.37
C SER A 33 16.75 -0.09 27.05
N ARG A 34 15.81 -0.79 26.40
CA ARG A 34 16.01 -2.17 25.95
C ARG A 34 16.72 -2.17 24.59
N THR A 35 17.84 -2.86 24.51
CA THR A 35 18.61 -3.05 23.28
C THR A 35 18.39 -4.45 22.74
N ARG A 36 17.80 -4.58 21.54
CA ARG A 36 17.54 -5.87 20.90
C ARG A 36 18.82 -6.40 20.27
N LEU A 37 19.20 -7.64 20.63
CA LEU A 37 20.25 -8.40 19.94
C LEU A 37 19.69 -9.06 18.69
N ARG A 38 20.44 -9.04 17.60
CA ARG A 38 19.99 -9.52 16.29
C ARG A 38 20.70 -10.77 15.85
N ALA A 39 21.93 -10.98 16.32
CA ALA A 39 22.69 -12.19 16.05
C ALA A 39 22.04 -13.42 16.71
N PRO A 40 22.17 -14.63 16.12
CA PRO A 40 21.69 -15.86 16.72
C PRO A 40 22.37 -16.16 18.04
N TYR A 41 21.60 -16.61 19.04
CA TYR A 41 22.14 -16.94 20.37
C TYR A 41 23.23 -18.01 20.26
N GLY A 42 24.36 -17.78 20.95
CA GLY A 42 25.49 -18.72 21.00
C GLY A 42 26.53 -18.50 19.89
N THR A 43 26.35 -17.48 19.01
CA THR A 43 27.37 -17.11 18.01
C THR A 43 28.36 -16.08 18.57
N PRO A 44 29.57 -15.98 18.02
CA PRO A 44 30.53 -14.94 18.39
C PRO A 44 29.93 -13.53 18.24
N GLU A 45 29.17 -13.28 17.16
CA GLU A 45 28.51 -12.01 16.87
C GLU A 45 27.48 -11.67 17.95
N PHE A 46 26.77 -12.67 18.49
CA PHE A 46 25.86 -12.46 19.60
C PHE A 46 26.58 -11.98 20.85
N THR A 47 27.76 -12.54 21.12
CA THR A 47 28.59 -12.17 22.25
C THR A 47 29.10 -10.74 22.09
N GLU A 48 29.51 -10.34 20.90
CA GLU A 48 29.94 -8.97 20.59
C GLU A 48 28.78 -7.98 20.75
N GLU A 49 27.60 -8.27 20.18
CA GLU A 49 26.41 -7.44 20.35
C GLU A 49 26.01 -7.32 21.82
N TYR A 50 26.11 -8.40 22.59
CA TYR A 50 25.79 -8.40 24.01
C TYR A 50 26.75 -7.51 24.81
N GLN A 51 28.06 -7.59 24.56
CA GLN A 51 29.06 -6.75 25.21
C GLN A 51 28.90 -5.27 24.83
N ALA A 52 28.63 -5.00 23.55
CA ALA A 52 28.36 -3.63 23.09
C ALA A 52 27.09 -3.06 23.76
N ALA A 53 26.04 -3.86 23.88
CA ALA A 53 24.80 -3.44 24.54
C ALA A 53 25.00 -3.16 26.04
N LEU A 54 25.81 -3.96 26.73
CA LEU A 54 26.17 -3.75 28.14
C LEU A 54 26.94 -2.45 28.37
N SER A 55 27.88 -2.15 27.47
CA SER A 55 28.72 -0.95 27.56
C SER A 55 28.02 0.33 27.06
N GLY A 56 26.74 0.24 26.67
CA GLY A 56 25.99 1.38 26.08
C GLY A 56 26.54 1.85 24.73
N LYS A 57 27.48 1.11 24.14
CA LYS A 57 27.95 1.40 22.79
C LYS A 57 26.84 1.06 21.80
N PRO A 58 26.67 1.81 20.71
CA PRO A 58 25.80 1.39 19.64
C PRO A 58 26.18 -0.04 19.24
N LEU A 59 25.20 -0.95 19.15
CA LEU A 59 25.47 -2.27 18.58
C LEU A 59 26.20 -2.04 17.28
N GLY A 60 27.40 -2.59 17.15
CA GLY A 60 28.26 -2.38 16.01
C GLY A 60 27.43 -2.54 14.75
N GLY A 61 27.39 -1.51 13.92
CA GLY A 61 26.73 -1.61 12.62
C GLY A 61 27.26 -2.88 11.98
N ARG A 62 26.40 -3.64 11.27
CA ARG A 62 26.77 -4.81 10.46
C ARG A 62 28.22 -4.65 10.04
N SER A 63 29.08 -5.67 10.30
CA SER A 63 30.47 -5.64 9.87
C SER A 63 30.52 -5.01 8.48
N LYS A 64 31.29 -3.94 8.30
CA LYS A 64 31.31 -3.18 7.04
C LYS A 64 31.43 -4.21 5.94
N ALA A 65 30.45 -4.22 5.05
CA ALA A 65 30.47 -5.17 3.93
C ALA A 65 31.82 -5.03 3.21
N GLU A 66 32.42 -6.14 2.89
CA GLU A 66 33.71 -6.19 2.23
C GLU A 66 33.67 -5.37 0.93
N SER A 67 34.65 -4.52 0.74
CA SER A 67 34.75 -3.65 -0.44
C SER A 67 34.72 -4.49 -1.73
N GLY A 68 33.98 -4.02 -2.73
CA GLY A 68 33.82 -4.73 -3.99
C GLY A 68 32.67 -5.73 -4.04
N THR A 69 31.99 -6.00 -2.91
CA THR A 69 30.82 -6.90 -2.87
C THR A 69 29.50 -6.17 -3.14
N LEU A 70 28.45 -6.91 -3.53
CA LEU A 70 27.12 -6.36 -3.73
C LEU A 70 26.57 -5.72 -2.42
N ALA A 71 26.87 -6.30 -1.27
CA ALA A 71 26.48 -5.73 0.01
C ALA A 71 27.13 -4.38 0.26
N TRP A 72 28.41 -4.23 -0.08
CA TRP A 72 29.12 -2.97 0.00
C TRP A 72 28.51 -1.91 -0.95
N LEU A 73 28.28 -2.28 -2.22
CA LEU A 73 27.67 -1.39 -3.20
C LEU A 73 26.29 -0.90 -2.74
N TRP A 74 25.49 -1.80 -2.15
CA TRP A 74 24.18 -1.47 -1.58
C TRP A 74 24.31 -0.49 -0.40
N ASP A 75 25.28 -0.65 0.48
CA ASP A 75 25.52 0.26 1.59
C ASP A 75 25.97 1.65 1.11
N GLN A 76 26.80 1.75 0.07
CA GLN A 76 27.15 3.01 -0.57
C GLN A 76 25.92 3.70 -1.18
N TYR A 77 25.09 2.95 -1.92
CA TYR A 77 23.87 3.49 -2.51
C TYR A 77 22.93 4.07 -1.48
N ARG A 78 22.73 3.40 -0.34
CA ARG A 78 21.88 3.89 0.74
C ARG A 78 22.36 5.20 1.39
N GLN A 79 23.64 5.52 1.29
CA GLN A 79 24.22 6.77 1.76
C GLN A 79 24.14 7.89 0.73
N SER A 80 23.86 7.59 -0.53
CA SER A 80 23.84 8.55 -1.62
C SER A 80 22.63 9.49 -1.59
N ALA A 81 22.77 10.66 -2.23
CA ALA A 81 21.66 11.58 -2.47
C ALA A 81 20.55 10.96 -3.32
N ALA A 82 20.88 10.05 -4.25
CA ALA A 82 19.92 9.31 -5.05
C ALA A 82 18.96 8.47 -4.19
N TRP A 83 19.46 7.93 -3.09
CA TRP A 83 18.63 7.22 -2.12
C TRP A 83 17.93 8.14 -1.13
N THR A 84 18.67 9.03 -0.50
CA THR A 84 18.17 9.82 0.65
C THR A 84 17.23 10.94 0.24
N GLN A 85 17.42 11.55 -0.93
CA GLN A 85 16.67 12.70 -1.38
C GLN A 85 15.65 12.35 -2.50
N LYS A 86 16.02 11.47 -3.45
CA LYS A 86 15.15 11.17 -4.60
C LYS A 86 14.09 10.10 -4.29
N LEU A 87 14.34 9.17 -3.35
CA LEU A 87 13.43 8.09 -3.03
C LEU A 87 12.54 8.41 -1.81
N LYS A 88 11.23 8.17 -1.96
CA LYS A 88 10.28 8.28 -0.85
C LYS A 88 10.51 7.19 0.20
N PRO A 89 10.19 7.45 1.49
CA PRO A 89 10.37 6.46 2.55
C PRO A 89 9.72 5.10 2.27
N SER A 90 8.54 5.08 1.64
CA SER A 90 7.85 3.84 1.27
C SER A 90 8.58 3.05 0.19
N THR A 91 9.17 3.73 -0.79
CA THR A 91 10.00 3.13 -1.85
C THR A 91 11.29 2.58 -1.26
N ARG A 92 11.94 3.34 -0.37
CA ARG A 92 13.14 2.87 0.34
C ARG A 92 12.87 1.59 1.11
N ARG A 93 11.80 1.55 1.92
CA ARG A 93 11.39 0.33 2.65
C ARG A 93 11.12 -0.86 1.74
N MET A 94 10.50 -0.62 0.58
CA MET A 94 10.26 -1.68 -0.40
C MET A 94 11.57 -2.20 -0.99
N HIS A 95 12.51 -1.32 -1.40
CA HIS A 95 13.82 -1.71 -1.89
C HIS A 95 14.63 -2.45 -0.82
N GLU A 96 14.63 -1.99 0.42
CA GLU A 96 15.28 -2.67 1.55
C GLU A 96 14.73 -4.09 1.76
N SER A 97 13.40 -4.25 1.66
CA SER A 97 12.76 -5.57 1.78
C SER A 97 13.20 -6.52 0.66
N ILE A 98 13.32 -6.02 -0.57
CA ILE A 98 13.82 -6.83 -1.70
C ILE A 98 15.30 -7.17 -1.51
N MET A 99 16.12 -6.17 -1.18
CA MET A 99 17.56 -6.35 -1.05
C MET A 99 17.94 -7.22 0.14
N LYS A 100 17.14 -7.24 1.21
CA LYS A 100 17.35 -8.19 2.31
C LYS A 100 17.51 -9.62 1.80
N HIS A 101 16.59 -10.09 0.98
CA HIS A 101 16.63 -11.45 0.42
C HIS A 101 17.72 -11.64 -0.65
N VAL A 102 18.03 -10.59 -1.41
CA VAL A 102 19.12 -10.65 -2.40
C VAL A 102 20.46 -10.76 -1.69
N LEU A 103 20.69 -9.98 -0.64
CA LEU A 103 21.94 -9.98 0.11
C LEU A 103 22.17 -11.26 0.94
N GLU A 104 21.10 -11.92 1.38
CA GLU A 104 21.18 -13.22 2.05
C GLU A 104 21.86 -14.28 1.16
N THR A 105 21.65 -14.22 -0.14
CA THR A 105 22.17 -15.22 -1.11
C THR A 105 23.37 -14.72 -1.92
N SER A 106 23.42 -13.44 -2.25
CA SER A 106 24.39 -12.87 -3.20
C SER A 106 25.14 -11.65 -2.66
N GLY A 107 25.01 -11.37 -1.37
CA GLY A 107 25.62 -10.18 -0.75
C GLY A 107 27.15 -10.16 -0.82
N ARG A 108 27.79 -11.32 -0.80
CA ARG A 108 29.25 -11.47 -0.88
C ARG A 108 29.80 -11.53 -2.30
N GLU A 109 28.92 -11.63 -3.30
CA GLU A 109 29.34 -11.67 -4.70
C GLU A 109 29.98 -10.34 -5.11
N PRO A 110 31.06 -10.37 -5.89
CA PRO A 110 31.65 -9.15 -6.47
C PRO A 110 30.60 -8.45 -7.35
N PHE A 111 30.28 -7.20 -7.07
CA PHE A 111 29.23 -6.50 -7.85
C PHE A 111 29.62 -6.32 -9.32
N LYS A 112 30.92 -6.27 -9.64
CA LYS A 112 31.45 -6.19 -11.02
C LYS A 112 31.24 -7.47 -11.84
N SER A 113 31.03 -8.62 -11.19
CA SER A 113 30.71 -9.90 -11.86
C SER A 113 29.23 -10.04 -12.19
N ILE A 114 28.39 -9.21 -11.61
CA ILE A 114 26.95 -9.22 -11.86
C ILE A 114 26.69 -8.71 -13.27
N ASN A 115 26.16 -9.57 -14.11
CA ASN A 115 25.88 -9.30 -15.50
C ASN A 115 24.37 -9.43 -15.80
N ARG A 116 23.97 -9.19 -17.05
CA ARG A 116 22.57 -9.29 -17.49
C ARG A 116 21.95 -10.65 -17.18
N LYS A 117 22.72 -11.75 -17.34
CA LYS A 117 22.23 -13.10 -17.04
C LYS A 117 21.87 -13.25 -15.56
N SER A 118 22.71 -12.71 -14.66
CA SER A 118 22.45 -12.70 -13.20
C SER A 118 21.14 -11.98 -12.87
N ILE A 119 20.89 -10.83 -13.50
CA ILE A 119 19.64 -10.06 -13.31
C ILE A 119 18.43 -10.82 -13.82
N VAL A 120 18.53 -11.44 -15.00
CA VAL A 120 17.44 -12.27 -15.56
C VAL A 120 17.15 -13.45 -14.65
N ILE A 121 18.16 -14.19 -14.18
CA ILE A 121 17.97 -15.32 -13.25
C ILE A 121 17.29 -14.83 -11.95
N GLY A 122 17.73 -13.71 -11.39
CA GLY A 122 17.14 -13.13 -10.19
C GLY A 122 15.66 -12.74 -10.38
N ARG A 123 15.29 -12.27 -11.57
CA ARG A 123 13.89 -12.01 -11.97
C ARG A 123 13.09 -13.30 -12.10
N GLU A 124 13.62 -14.30 -12.80
CA GLU A 124 12.94 -15.58 -13.06
C GLU A 124 12.70 -16.40 -11.79
N LYS A 125 13.60 -16.35 -10.82
CA LYS A 125 13.37 -16.95 -9.47
C LYS A 125 12.10 -16.41 -8.80
N ARG A 126 11.53 -15.31 -9.31
CA ARG A 126 10.32 -14.65 -8.79
C ARG A 126 9.16 -14.69 -9.80
N SER A 127 9.23 -15.56 -10.81
CA SER A 127 8.23 -15.65 -11.89
C SER A 127 6.83 -16.02 -11.39
N SER A 128 6.72 -16.85 -10.36
CA SER A 128 5.45 -17.19 -9.72
C SER A 128 4.75 -15.97 -9.07
N THR A 129 5.48 -14.89 -8.83
CA THR A 129 4.96 -13.64 -8.26
C THR A 129 5.40 -12.44 -9.11
N PRO A 130 4.75 -12.15 -10.26
CA PRO A 130 5.16 -11.11 -11.20
C PRO A 130 5.35 -9.72 -10.58
N ALA A 131 4.57 -9.39 -9.55
CA ALA A 131 4.72 -8.14 -8.81
C ALA A 131 6.06 -8.07 -8.05
N GLN A 132 6.53 -9.18 -7.48
CA GLN A 132 7.83 -9.25 -6.79
C GLN A 132 8.98 -9.23 -7.81
N ALA A 133 8.83 -9.92 -8.94
CA ALA A 133 9.81 -9.89 -10.02
C ALA A 133 10.01 -8.46 -10.57
N ARG A 134 8.93 -7.70 -10.74
CA ARG A 134 9.00 -6.28 -11.13
C ARG A 134 9.70 -5.42 -10.07
N LYS A 135 9.32 -5.55 -8.80
CA LYS A 135 9.94 -4.81 -7.70
C LYS A 135 11.44 -5.12 -7.58
N PHE A 136 11.82 -6.39 -7.75
CA PHE A 136 13.23 -6.80 -7.80
C PHE A 136 13.95 -6.05 -8.92
N LEU A 137 13.44 -6.10 -10.14
CA LEU A 137 14.10 -5.45 -11.28
C LEU A 137 14.16 -3.92 -11.12
N ASP A 138 13.11 -3.29 -10.60
CA ASP A 138 13.09 -1.85 -10.33
C ASP A 138 14.11 -1.46 -9.24
N THR A 139 14.30 -2.31 -8.22
CA THR A 139 15.31 -2.13 -7.18
C THR A 139 16.72 -2.24 -7.75
N MET A 140 17.00 -3.28 -8.55
CA MET A 140 18.30 -3.49 -9.19
C MET A 140 18.63 -2.36 -10.18
N ARG A 141 17.64 -1.88 -10.93
CA ARG A 141 17.81 -0.72 -11.81
C ARG A 141 18.20 0.55 -11.04
N GLY A 142 17.54 0.81 -9.92
CA GLY A 142 17.90 1.94 -9.07
C GLY A 142 19.33 1.87 -8.58
N LEU A 143 19.75 0.69 -8.11
CA LEU A 143 21.11 0.46 -7.63
C LEU A 143 22.16 0.58 -8.74
N PHE A 144 21.98 -0.13 -9.86
CA PHE A 144 23.02 -0.18 -10.91
C PHE A 144 23.10 1.08 -11.78
N ARG A 145 21.99 1.82 -11.97
CA ARG A 145 22.05 3.16 -12.57
C ARG A 145 22.87 4.12 -11.71
N TRP A 146 22.62 4.13 -10.40
CA TRP A 146 23.44 4.94 -9.50
C TRP A 146 24.91 4.49 -9.52
N ALA A 147 25.17 3.17 -9.55
CA ALA A 147 26.53 2.65 -9.60
C ALA A 147 27.25 3.03 -10.90
N LEU A 148 26.53 3.13 -12.01
CA LEU A 148 27.05 3.62 -13.29
C LEU A 148 27.34 5.13 -13.21
N ASP A 149 26.40 5.92 -12.71
CA ASP A 149 26.55 7.37 -12.54
C ASP A 149 27.69 7.73 -11.56
N ALA A 150 27.95 6.87 -10.56
CA ALA A 150 29.04 7.01 -9.60
C ALA A 150 30.35 6.31 -10.04
N GLU A 151 30.44 5.89 -11.29
CA GLU A 151 31.64 5.23 -11.92
C GLU A 151 32.14 3.95 -11.22
N HIS A 152 31.29 3.31 -10.40
CA HIS A 152 31.60 2.01 -9.80
C HIS A 152 31.64 0.88 -10.84
N ILE A 153 30.86 1.01 -11.91
CA ILE A 153 30.75 0.07 -13.04
C ILE A 153 30.81 0.82 -14.36
N LYS A 154 31.22 0.11 -15.42
CA LYS A 154 31.32 0.65 -16.79
C LYS A 154 30.03 0.45 -17.61
N SER A 155 29.16 -0.47 -17.21
CA SER A 155 27.91 -0.78 -17.91
C SER A 155 26.85 -1.23 -16.92
N ASP A 156 25.58 -0.87 -17.18
CA ASP A 156 24.45 -1.26 -16.35
C ASP A 156 23.97 -2.69 -16.71
N PRO A 157 24.10 -3.68 -15.81
CA PRO A 157 23.67 -5.06 -16.08
C PRO A 157 22.15 -5.19 -16.19
N THR A 158 21.39 -4.17 -15.83
CA THR A 158 19.91 -4.16 -15.94
C THR A 158 19.43 -3.62 -17.29
N ALA A 159 20.35 -3.06 -18.10
CA ALA A 159 20.01 -2.50 -19.40
C ALA A 159 19.36 -3.55 -20.31
N GLY A 160 18.27 -3.18 -20.96
CA GLY A 160 17.53 -4.05 -21.88
C GLY A 160 16.81 -5.24 -21.22
N VAL A 161 16.86 -5.42 -19.90
CA VAL A 161 16.07 -6.45 -19.21
C VAL A 161 14.62 -5.98 -19.11
N LYS A 162 13.68 -6.71 -19.74
CA LYS A 162 12.26 -6.37 -19.73
C LYS A 162 11.61 -6.75 -18.41
N ASN A 163 10.69 -5.92 -17.95
CA ASN A 163 9.79 -6.29 -16.84
C ASN A 163 8.89 -7.45 -17.26
N PRO A 164 8.52 -8.35 -16.34
CA PRO A 164 7.43 -9.29 -16.57
C PRO A 164 6.16 -8.57 -16.99
N GLU A 165 5.36 -9.19 -17.82
CA GLU A 165 4.05 -8.66 -18.15
C GLU A 165 3.21 -8.43 -16.88
N LYS A 166 2.45 -7.35 -16.87
CA LYS A 166 1.48 -7.16 -15.80
C LYS A 166 0.35 -8.14 -16.02
N PRO A 167 -0.02 -8.92 -15.00
CA PRO A 167 -1.26 -9.67 -15.09
C PRO A 167 -2.38 -8.70 -15.47
N LYS A 168 -3.18 -9.07 -16.47
CA LYS A 168 -4.41 -8.35 -16.80
C LYS A 168 -5.37 -8.57 -15.63
N ASN A 169 -5.33 -7.71 -14.65
CA ASN A 169 -6.29 -7.70 -13.55
C ASN A 169 -6.83 -6.28 -13.37
N ASP A 170 -8.08 -6.19 -12.97
CA ASP A 170 -8.76 -4.91 -12.69
C ASP A 170 -8.34 -4.27 -11.37
N GLY A 171 -7.19 -4.70 -10.83
CA GLY A 171 -6.67 -4.28 -9.55
C GLY A 171 -7.43 -4.90 -8.37
N PHE A 172 -7.53 -4.19 -7.25
CA PHE A 172 -8.25 -4.69 -6.10
C PHE A 172 -9.74 -4.85 -6.41
N PRO A 173 -10.38 -5.99 -6.05
CA PRO A 173 -11.81 -6.19 -6.21
C PRO A 173 -12.61 -5.04 -5.55
N THR A 174 -13.58 -4.51 -6.28
CA THR A 174 -14.51 -3.50 -5.76
C THR A 174 -15.52 -4.19 -4.84
N TRP A 175 -15.88 -3.58 -3.72
CA TRP A 175 -17.00 -4.00 -2.91
C TRP A 175 -18.31 -3.78 -3.67
N THR A 176 -19.28 -4.63 -3.42
CA THR A 176 -20.68 -4.45 -3.85
C THR A 176 -21.51 -3.88 -2.69
N GLU A 177 -22.73 -3.47 -2.97
CA GLU A 177 -23.68 -3.08 -1.93
C GLU A 177 -23.95 -4.24 -0.97
N ASP A 178 -24.12 -5.46 -1.49
CA ASP A 178 -24.28 -6.67 -0.69
C ASP A 178 -23.11 -6.93 0.26
N ASP A 179 -21.86 -6.67 -0.19
CA ASP A 179 -20.69 -6.79 0.69
C ASP A 179 -20.74 -5.79 1.84
N VAL A 180 -21.17 -4.54 1.57
CA VAL A 180 -21.34 -3.50 2.58
C VAL A 180 -22.41 -3.92 3.58
N GLU A 181 -23.56 -4.37 3.11
CA GLU A 181 -24.65 -4.84 3.97
C GLU A 181 -24.25 -6.07 4.80
N ALA A 182 -23.56 -7.05 4.20
CA ALA A 182 -23.07 -8.22 4.94
C ALA A 182 -22.11 -7.81 6.06
N TYR A 183 -21.23 -6.85 5.79
CA TYR A 183 -20.32 -6.33 6.80
C TYR A 183 -21.08 -5.58 7.90
N GLN A 184 -22.05 -4.74 7.54
CA GLN A 184 -22.86 -3.96 8.48
C GLN A 184 -23.76 -4.85 9.36
N ARG A 185 -24.34 -5.92 8.81
CA ARG A 185 -25.08 -6.93 9.58
C ARG A 185 -24.20 -7.63 10.60
N ARG A 186 -22.97 -7.97 10.24
CA ARG A 186 -22.02 -8.61 11.16
C ARG A 186 -21.50 -7.66 12.23
N TRP A 187 -21.35 -6.39 11.87
CA TRP A 187 -20.77 -5.35 12.71
C TRP A 187 -21.73 -4.16 12.82
N PRO A 188 -22.69 -4.20 13.77
CA PRO A 188 -23.67 -3.13 13.93
C PRO A 188 -23.02 -1.83 14.43
N ILE A 189 -23.79 -0.73 14.37
CA ILE A 189 -23.43 0.56 14.98
C ILE A 189 -23.05 0.34 16.46
N GLY A 190 -21.99 1.01 16.91
CA GLY A 190 -21.40 0.82 18.24
C GLY A 190 -20.19 -0.12 18.26
N THR A 191 -19.89 -0.82 17.15
CA THR A 191 -18.68 -1.65 17.04
C THR A 191 -17.53 -0.89 16.40
N PRO A 192 -16.25 -1.18 16.79
CA PRO A 192 -15.09 -0.56 16.14
C PRO A 192 -15.04 -0.85 14.64
N GLN A 193 -15.40 -2.07 14.24
CA GLN A 193 -15.39 -2.51 12.85
C GLN A 193 -16.37 -1.70 12.01
N ARG A 194 -17.56 -1.34 12.56
CA ARG A 194 -18.50 -0.46 11.88
C ARG A 194 -17.90 0.92 11.66
N VAL A 195 -17.25 1.51 12.65
CA VAL A 195 -16.53 2.78 12.51
C VAL A 195 -15.48 2.70 11.40
N TRP A 196 -14.73 1.59 11.32
CA TRP A 196 -13.71 1.41 10.28
C TRP A 196 -14.29 1.41 8.87
N LEU A 197 -15.41 0.68 8.66
CA LEU A 197 -16.09 0.65 7.37
C LEU A 197 -16.63 2.03 7.01
N ASP A 198 -17.40 2.64 7.91
CA ASP A 198 -18.12 3.88 7.62
C ASP A 198 -17.17 5.06 7.39
N VAL A 199 -16.05 5.11 8.12
CA VAL A 199 -14.99 6.09 7.83
C VAL A 199 -14.41 5.87 6.43
N LEU A 200 -14.10 4.64 6.02
CA LEU A 200 -13.58 4.35 4.68
C LEU A 200 -14.61 4.67 3.59
N LEU A 201 -15.87 4.30 3.80
CA LEU A 201 -16.96 4.41 2.83
C LEU A 201 -17.37 5.86 2.60
N TYR A 202 -17.66 6.58 3.69
CA TYR A 202 -18.23 7.93 3.61
C TYR A 202 -17.21 9.06 3.52
N THR A 203 -15.91 8.78 3.75
CA THR A 203 -14.84 9.73 3.43
C THR A 203 -14.15 9.42 2.12
N GLY A 204 -14.25 8.20 1.63
CA GLY A 204 -13.52 7.75 0.46
C GLY A 204 -11.99 7.83 0.59
N LEU A 205 -11.44 8.08 1.78
CA LEU A 205 -10.00 8.22 2.01
C LEU A 205 -9.24 6.93 1.69
N ARG A 206 -7.97 7.07 1.31
CA ARG A 206 -7.08 5.90 1.25
C ARG A 206 -6.86 5.36 2.64
N ARG A 207 -6.64 4.06 2.78
CA ARG A 207 -6.34 3.41 4.07
C ARG A 207 -5.28 4.16 4.89
N SER A 208 -4.21 4.64 4.23
CA SER A 208 -3.14 5.42 4.89
C SER A 208 -3.60 6.75 5.46
N ASP A 209 -4.62 7.35 4.88
CA ASP A 209 -5.15 8.64 5.28
C ASP A 209 -6.30 8.44 6.27
N ALA A 210 -7.13 7.41 6.06
CA ALA A 210 -8.24 7.06 6.93
C ALA A 210 -7.81 6.71 8.38
N VAL A 211 -6.65 6.09 8.58
CA VAL A 211 -6.12 5.82 9.94
C VAL A 211 -5.63 7.06 10.68
N ARG A 212 -5.55 8.20 9.98
CA ARG A 212 -5.05 9.46 10.55
C ARG A 212 -6.15 10.46 10.84
N ILE A 213 -7.31 10.32 10.19
CA ILE A 213 -8.42 11.26 10.38
C ILE A 213 -9.01 11.10 11.78
N GLY A 214 -9.32 12.23 12.42
CA GLY A 214 -9.88 12.30 13.76
C GLY A 214 -10.51 13.66 14.04
N LYS A 215 -10.97 13.87 15.25
CA LYS A 215 -11.68 15.09 15.70
C LYS A 215 -10.91 16.37 15.41
N GLN A 216 -9.57 16.35 15.53
CA GLN A 216 -8.68 17.50 15.29
C GLN A 216 -8.71 17.99 13.82
N HIS A 217 -9.21 17.20 12.89
CA HIS A 217 -9.34 17.59 11.48
C HIS A 217 -10.70 18.21 11.17
N VAL A 218 -11.64 18.22 12.12
CA VAL A 218 -13.03 18.67 11.89
C VAL A 218 -13.24 20.06 12.49
N LYS A 219 -13.72 20.97 11.64
CA LYS A 219 -14.17 22.29 12.05
C LYS A 219 -15.53 22.56 11.38
N ASN A 220 -16.54 22.93 12.18
CA ASN A 220 -17.89 23.23 11.68
C ASN A 220 -18.51 22.10 10.81
N GLY A 221 -18.30 20.83 11.21
CA GLY A 221 -18.83 19.68 10.49
C GLY A 221 -18.06 19.32 9.20
N ILE A 222 -16.95 19.95 8.93
CA ILE A 222 -16.10 19.73 7.74
C ILE A 222 -14.74 19.22 8.19
N ALA A 223 -14.34 18.07 7.67
CA ALA A 223 -12.99 17.52 7.88
C ALA A 223 -12.05 17.98 6.78
N THR A 224 -10.88 18.50 7.16
CA THR A 224 -9.81 18.89 6.23
C THR A 224 -8.56 18.06 6.53
N LEU A 225 -8.03 17.39 5.51
CA LEU A 225 -6.88 16.49 5.64
C LEU A 225 -5.97 16.59 4.42
N ARG A 226 -4.65 16.66 4.66
CA ARG A 226 -3.65 16.55 3.60
C ARG A 226 -3.33 15.09 3.33
N THR A 227 -3.62 14.63 2.12
CA THR A 227 -3.36 13.26 1.68
C THR A 227 -1.93 13.10 1.17
N MET A 228 -1.33 11.93 1.41
CA MET A 228 0.11 11.68 1.24
C MET A 228 0.43 10.75 0.06
N LYS A 229 -0.16 10.91 -1.11
CA LYS A 229 0.19 10.05 -2.25
C LYS A 229 0.78 10.86 -3.41
N GLY A 230 1.80 10.30 -4.05
CA GLY A 230 2.38 10.86 -5.28
C GLY A 230 3.51 11.89 -5.07
N GLY A 231 3.74 12.38 -3.86
CA GLY A 231 4.76 13.42 -3.54
C GLY A 231 4.17 14.81 -3.44
N GLU A 232 2.97 15.02 -3.91
CA GLU A 232 2.20 16.23 -3.68
C GLU A 232 1.25 16.01 -2.51
N MET A 233 1.23 16.99 -1.61
CA MET A 233 0.26 17.04 -0.53
C MET A 233 -1.01 17.68 -1.08
N ILE A 234 -2.02 16.86 -1.36
CA ILE A 234 -3.33 17.34 -1.79
C ILE A 234 -4.21 17.48 -0.56
N GLU A 235 -4.72 18.66 -0.34
CA GLU A 235 -5.73 18.90 0.67
C GLU A 235 -7.09 18.44 0.17
N VAL A 236 -7.78 17.66 0.97
CA VAL A 236 -9.17 17.25 0.73
C VAL A 236 -10.05 17.81 1.83
N THR A 237 -11.19 18.33 1.45
CA THR A 237 -12.20 18.90 2.36
C THR A 237 -13.47 18.07 2.24
N LEU A 238 -13.85 17.43 3.35
CA LEU A 238 -14.90 16.43 3.40
C LEU A 238 -15.98 16.84 4.42
N PRO A 239 -17.16 17.25 3.98
CA PRO A 239 -18.30 17.40 4.87
C PRO A 239 -18.62 16.06 5.56
N ILE A 240 -18.84 16.08 6.86
CA ILE A 240 -19.20 14.89 7.62
C ILE A 240 -20.70 14.61 7.42
N LEU A 241 -20.98 13.57 6.66
CA LEU A 241 -22.34 13.16 6.35
C LEU A 241 -23.08 12.74 7.65
N PRO A 242 -24.39 12.96 7.75
CA PRO A 242 -25.17 12.58 8.94
C PRO A 242 -25.03 11.11 9.30
N VAL A 243 -25.00 10.21 8.31
CA VAL A 243 -24.81 8.77 8.52
C VAL A 243 -23.44 8.45 9.15
N LEU A 244 -22.36 9.12 8.73
CA LEU A 244 -21.05 8.96 9.35
C LEU A 244 -21.03 9.53 10.77
N ARG A 245 -21.67 10.68 10.97
CA ARG A 245 -21.78 11.31 12.30
C ARG A 245 -22.45 10.36 13.28
N ALA A 246 -23.60 9.78 12.91
CA ALA A 246 -24.32 8.82 13.75
C ALA A 246 -23.46 7.63 14.18
N THR A 247 -22.61 7.12 13.26
CA THR A 247 -21.66 6.06 13.60
C THR A 247 -20.54 6.53 14.54
N LEU A 248 -20.01 7.75 14.34
CA LEU A 248 -18.93 8.30 15.15
C LEU A 248 -19.39 8.70 16.56
N ASP A 249 -20.65 9.10 16.72
CA ASP A 249 -21.22 9.52 18.01
C ASP A 249 -21.45 8.33 18.96
N VAL A 250 -21.71 7.15 18.42
CA VAL A 250 -22.00 5.93 19.18
C VAL A 250 -20.79 4.97 19.20
N GLY A 251 -20.03 4.93 18.12
CA GLY A 251 -18.93 3.97 17.97
C GLY A 251 -17.68 4.35 18.75
N PRO A 252 -16.84 3.36 19.15
CA PRO A 252 -15.59 3.64 19.82
C PRO A 252 -14.61 4.31 18.86
N THR A 253 -14.21 5.54 19.19
CA THR A 253 -13.19 6.32 18.51
C THR A 253 -12.04 6.65 19.45
N GLY A 254 -10.82 6.84 18.90
CA GLY A 254 -9.70 7.34 19.68
C GLY A 254 -9.68 8.88 19.74
N GLU A 255 -8.85 9.42 20.63
CA GLU A 255 -8.65 10.87 20.73
C GLU A 255 -8.05 11.48 19.47
N LEU A 256 -7.08 10.79 18.85
CA LEU A 256 -6.31 11.26 17.69
C LEU A 256 -6.81 10.70 16.37
N ALA A 257 -7.55 9.61 16.37
CA ALA A 257 -8.05 8.98 15.15
C ALA A 257 -9.40 8.30 15.39
N TRP A 258 -10.30 8.41 14.42
CA TRP A 258 -11.58 7.67 14.46
C TRP A 258 -11.37 6.17 14.34
N ILE A 259 -10.43 5.77 13.46
CA ILE A 259 -10.05 4.36 13.31
C ILE A 259 -9.01 4.03 14.37
N CYS A 260 -9.43 3.33 15.40
CA CYS A 260 -8.56 2.91 16.49
C CYS A 260 -8.73 1.42 16.81
N GLY A 261 -7.73 0.87 17.46
CA GLY A 261 -7.76 -0.45 18.07
C GLY A 261 -8.25 -0.41 19.52
N GLU A 262 -7.93 -1.46 20.26
CA GLU A 262 -8.23 -1.54 21.69
C GLU A 262 -7.65 -0.32 22.44
N LYS A 263 -8.40 0.14 23.44
CA LYS A 263 -8.02 1.30 24.29
C LYS A 263 -7.84 2.61 23.51
N GLY A 264 -8.52 2.79 22.37
CA GLY A 264 -8.49 4.02 21.59
C GLY A 264 -7.15 4.33 20.90
N ARG A 265 -6.22 3.39 20.82
CA ARG A 265 -4.91 3.61 20.19
C ARG A 265 -5.01 3.64 18.67
N PRO A 266 -4.45 4.65 17.99
CA PRO A 266 -4.40 4.69 16.55
C PRO A 266 -3.67 3.47 15.96
N PHE A 267 -4.17 2.96 14.83
CA PHE A 267 -3.51 1.89 14.10
C PHE A 267 -2.30 2.41 13.30
N VAL A 268 -1.29 1.55 13.19
CA VAL A 268 -0.34 1.63 12.08
C VAL A 268 -1.04 1.15 10.80
N VAL A 269 -0.74 1.77 9.67
CA VAL A 269 -1.42 1.52 8.38
C VAL A 269 -1.49 0.03 8.03
N GLU A 270 -0.37 -0.68 8.21
CA GLU A 270 -0.26 -2.12 7.92
C GLU A 270 -1.13 -2.95 8.86
N SER A 271 -1.10 -2.65 10.16
CA SER A 271 -1.91 -3.34 11.17
C SER A 271 -3.39 -3.15 10.94
N PHE A 272 -3.82 -1.93 10.60
CA PHE A 272 -5.22 -1.68 10.23
C PHE A 272 -5.64 -2.48 9.00
N GLY A 273 -4.78 -2.57 7.98
CA GLY A 273 -5.08 -3.36 6.78
C GLY A 273 -5.34 -4.83 7.09
N ASN A 274 -4.61 -5.42 8.03
CA ASN A 274 -4.82 -6.80 8.48
C ASN A 274 -6.11 -6.93 9.29
N ALA A 275 -6.30 -6.07 10.30
CA ALA A 275 -7.49 -6.08 11.15
C ALA A 275 -8.79 -5.89 10.32
N PHE A 276 -8.79 -4.94 9.38
CA PHE A 276 -9.94 -4.74 8.49
C PHE A 276 -10.20 -5.95 7.60
N SER A 277 -9.16 -6.58 7.06
CA SER A 277 -9.30 -7.78 6.24
C SER A 277 -9.83 -8.98 7.04
N GLU A 278 -9.46 -9.10 8.32
CA GLU A 278 -10.00 -10.10 9.23
C GLU A 278 -11.47 -9.85 9.52
N ALA A 279 -11.84 -8.60 9.83
CA ALA A 279 -13.23 -8.21 10.05
C ALA A 279 -14.10 -8.43 8.80
N ALA A 280 -13.58 -8.14 7.61
CA ALA A 280 -14.26 -8.39 6.34
C ALA A 280 -14.50 -9.89 6.13
N ARG A 281 -13.47 -10.75 6.34
CA ARG A 281 -13.61 -12.20 6.25
C ARG A 281 -14.64 -12.75 7.25
N ALA A 282 -14.66 -12.24 8.47
CA ALA A 282 -15.65 -12.62 9.48
C ALA A 282 -17.09 -12.27 9.06
N ALA A 283 -17.26 -11.29 8.17
CA ALA A 283 -18.52 -10.92 7.54
C ALA A 283 -18.77 -11.64 6.19
N GLY A 284 -17.95 -12.64 5.82
CA GLY A 284 -18.05 -13.34 4.55
C GLY A 284 -17.44 -12.60 3.34
N VAL A 285 -16.86 -11.42 3.55
CA VAL A 285 -16.33 -10.57 2.47
C VAL A 285 -14.81 -10.77 2.32
N ARG A 286 -14.37 -11.31 1.19
CA ARG A 286 -12.94 -11.54 0.88
C ARG A 286 -12.33 -10.39 0.06
N LYS A 287 -12.57 -9.16 0.48
CA LYS A 287 -12.12 -7.95 -0.21
C LYS A 287 -11.40 -7.01 0.76
N SER A 288 -10.56 -6.13 0.25
CA SER A 288 -9.72 -5.23 1.05
C SER A 288 -10.35 -3.86 1.28
N ALA A 289 -9.80 -3.08 2.23
CA ALA A 289 -10.16 -1.69 2.47
C ALA A 289 -10.05 -0.80 1.20
N HIS A 290 -9.18 -1.15 0.24
CA HIS A 290 -9.09 -0.40 -1.02
C HIS A 290 -10.33 -0.60 -1.90
N GLY A 291 -10.98 -1.76 -1.81
CA GLY A 291 -12.24 -2.03 -2.49
C GLY A 291 -13.40 -1.16 -1.98
N VAL A 292 -13.39 -0.81 -0.67
CA VAL A 292 -14.38 0.12 -0.09
C VAL A 292 -14.27 1.51 -0.72
N ARG A 293 -13.05 2.02 -0.92
CA ARG A 293 -12.87 3.30 -1.61
C ARG A 293 -13.34 3.24 -3.07
N LYS A 294 -13.23 2.07 -3.73
CA LYS A 294 -13.75 1.90 -5.09
C LYS A 294 -15.27 1.96 -5.14
N ILE A 295 -15.97 1.28 -4.22
CA ILE A 295 -17.44 1.38 -4.19
C ILE A 295 -17.88 2.79 -3.84
N ALA A 296 -17.24 3.49 -2.91
CA ALA A 296 -17.55 4.89 -2.62
C ALA A 296 -17.48 5.78 -3.87
N ALA A 297 -16.43 5.61 -4.69
CA ALA A 297 -16.30 6.34 -5.94
C ALA A 297 -17.34 5.94 -6.98
N THR A 298 -17.66 4.65 -7.07
CA THR A 298 -18.69 4.13 -7.99
C THR A 298 -20.07 4.67 -7.61
N THR A 299 -20.41 4.63 -6.32
CA THR A 299 -21.69 5.14 -5.83
C THR A 299 -21.81 6.65 -6.08
N ALA A 300 -20.78 7.43 -5.78
CA ALA A 300 -20.78 8.86 -6.07
C ALA A 300 -20.98 9.15 -7.57
N ALA A 301 -20.26 8.43 -8.44
CA ALA A 301 -20.39 8.57 -9.89
C ALA A 301 -21.80 8.16 -10.38
N ASN A 302 -22.35 7.05 -9.90
CA ASN A 302 -23.70 6.59 -10.24
C ASN A 302 -24.77 7.60 -9.83
N ASN A 303 -24.52 8.34 -8.73
CA ASN A 303 -25.37 9.43 -8.24
C ASN A 303 -25.08 10.78 -8.94
N GLY A 304 -24.34 10.79 -10.04
CA GLY A 304 -24.13 11.96 -10.88
C GLY A 304 -22.95 12.85 -10.52
N ALA A 305 -22.06 12.43 -9.64
CA ALA A 305 -20.86 13.21 -9.34
C ALA A 305 -19.99 13.40 -10.59
N THR A 306 -19.60 14.63 -10.83
CA THR A 306 -18.71 15.02 -11.94
C THR A 306 -17.27 14.60 -11.68
N VAL A 307 -16.43 14.62 -12.72
CA VAL A 307 -14.99 14.39 -12.60
C VAL A 307 -14.37 15.32 -11.56
N ALA A 308 -14.70 16.62 -11.59
CA ALA A 308 -14.17 17.60 -10.64
C ALA A 308 -14.60 17.32 -9.19
N GLN A 309 -15.85 16.93 -8.97
CA GLN A 309 -16.35 16.55 -7.65
C GLN A 309 -15.66 15.29 -7.10
N LEU A 310 -15.45 14.28 -7.95
CA LEU A 310 -14.70 13.09 -7.56
C LEU A 310 -13.23 13.42 -7.24
N GLU A 311 -12.60 14.29 -8.01
CA GLU A 311 -11.23 14.74 -7.71
C GLU A 311 -11.14 15.46 -6.38
N ALA A 312 -12.10 16.32 -6.07
CA ALA A 312 -12.18 17.04 -4.80
C ALA A 312 -12.30 16.09 -3.59
N ILE A 313 -13.23 15.12 -3.64
CA ILE A 313 -13.46 14.18 -2.54
C ILE A 313 -12.28 13.20 -2.39
N PHE A 314 -11.82 12.63 -3.51
CA PHE A 314 -10.84 11.55 -3.47
C PHE A 314 -9.37 12.03 -3.52
N GLY A 315 -9.13 13.33 -3.64
CA GLY A 315 -7.77 13.87 -3.81
C GLY A 315 -7.09 13.25 -5.04
N TRP A 316 -7.81 13.19 -6.17
CA TRP A 316 -7.26 12.83 -7.47
C TRP A 316 -6.94 14.08 -8.26
N GLN A 317 -6.12 13.94 -9.28
CA GLN A 317 -5.72 15.02 -10.18
C GLN A 317 -5.60 14.51 -11.60
N GLY A 318 -5.81 15.40 -12.57
CA GLY A 318 -5.62 15.13 -13.99
C GLY A 318 -6.72 14.30 -14.65
N GLY A 319 -7.88 14.17 -14.02
CA GLY A 319 -9.11 13.59 -14.59
C GLY A 319 -9.10 12.08 -14.80
N ARG A 320 -7.94 11.46 -14.99
CA ARG A 320 -7.83 10.05 -15.42
C ARG A 320 -8.53 9.05 -14.50
N MET A 321 -8.32 9.19 -13.18
CA MET A 321 -8.92 8.26 -12.21
C MET A 321 -10.41 8.49 -12.06
N ALA A 322 -10.84 9.75 -11.98
CA ALA A 322 -12.26 10.10 -11.87
C ALA A 322 -13.04 9.69 -13.12
N SER A 323 -12.50 9.92 -14.32
CA SER A 323 -13.12 9.51 -15.58
C SER A 323 -13.36 8.00 -15.72
N LEU A 324 -12.60 7.15 -15.03
CA LEU A 324 -12.88 5.70 -15.02
C LEU A 324 -14.25 5.37 -14.39
N TYR A 325 -14.64 6.14 -13.38
CA TYR A 325 -15.92 5.95 -12.69
C TYR A 325 -17.06 6.67 -13.40
N THR A 326 -16.88 7.93 -13.79
CA THR A 326 -17.94 8.71 -14.46
C THR A 326 -18.30 8.14 -15.83
N LYS A 327 -17.31 7.71 -16.65
CA LYS A 327 -17.60 7.09 -17.96
C LYS A 327 -18.49 5.87 -17.87
N ALA A 328 -18.31 5.01 -16.86
CA ALA A 328 -19.15 3.83 -16.66
C ALA A 328 -20.58 4.22 -16.21
N ALA A 329 -20.70 5.19 -15.30
CA ALA A 329 -21.96 5.72 -14.81
C ALA A 329 -22.72 6.49 -15.91
N ASP A 330 -22.03 7.38 -16.62
CA ASP A 330 -22.59 8.17 -17.71
C ASP A 330 -23.08 7.27 -18.86
N ARG A 331 -22.30 6.23 -19.23
CA ARG A 331 -22.73 5.28 -20.27
C ARG A 331 -24.05 4.60 -19.90
N ARG A 332 -24.22 4.17 -18.65
CA ARG A 332 -25.45 3.52 -18.19
C ARG A 332 -26.64 4.48 -18.21
N ARG A 333 -26.45 5.71 -17.70
CA ARG A 333 -27.47 6.75 -17.69
C ARG A 333 -27.86 7.15 -19.11
N LEU A 334 -26.89 7.46 -19.95
CA LEU A 334 -27.11 7.83 -21.34
C LEU A 334 -27.77 6.70 -22.15
N ALA A 335 -27.41 5.45 -21.90
CA ALA A 335 -28.07 4.31 -22.53
C ALA A 335 -29.55 4.23 -22.11
N LYS A 336 -29.86 4.42 -20.82
CA LYS A 336 -31.26 4.45 -20.33
C LYS A 336 -32.03 5.58 -21.00
N GLU A 337 -31.50 6.81 -20.97
CA GLU A 337 -32.10 7.99 -21.59
C GLU A 337 -32.29 7.81 -23.12
N ALA A 338 -31.32 7.15 -23.79
CA ALA A 338 -31.43 6.84 -25.23
C ALA A 338 -32.51 5.81 -25.52
N MET A 339 -32.63 4.76 -24.69
CA MET A 339 -33.67 3.75 -24.84
C MET A 339 -35.08 4.33 -24.62
N GLU A 340 -35.24 5.24 -23.64
CA GLU A 340 -36.50 5.96 -23.44
C GLU A 340 -36.88 6.80 -24.65
N LYS A 341 -35.92 7.38 -25.36
CA LYS A 341 -36.15 8.10 -26.62
C LYS A 341 -36.49 7.20 -27.80
N LEU A 342 -35.99 5.95 -27.81
CA LEU A 342 -36.36 4.97 -28.82
C LEU A 342 -37.81 4.45 -28.65
N ASP A 343 -38.28 4.37 -27.41
CA ASP A 343 -39.65 3.93 -27.09
C ASP A 343 -40.70 5.02 -27.40
N GLY A 344 -40.30 6.28 -27.48
CA GLY A 344 -41.16 7.46 -27.44
C GLY A 344 -41.51 8.14 -28.74
N ALA A 345 -40.98 7.80 -29.93
CA ALA A 345 -41.35 8.50 -31.15
C ALA A 345 -41.10 7.72 -32.45
N ARG A 346 -42.16 7.50 -33.23
CA ARG A 346 -42.01 7.30 -34.67
C ARG A 346 -41.39 8.57 -35.27
N THR A 347 -40.17 8.48 -35.76
CA THR A 347 -39.54 9.57 -36.46
C THR A 347 -40.25 9.80 -37.81
N SER A 348 -40.70 10.98 -38.06
CA SER A 348 -41.27 11.39 -39.35
C SER A 348 -40.24 11.57 -40.46
N ILE A 349 -39.00 11.16 -40.23
CA ILE A 349 -37.91 11.26 -41.21
C ILE A 349 -38.04 10.06 -42.17
N PRO A 350 -38.36 10.26 -43.47
CA PRO A 350 -38.39 9.20 -44.46
C PRO A 350 -37.06 8.49 -44.56
N SER A 351 -37.08 7.18 -44.76
CA SER A 351 -35.85 6.43 -45.00
C SER A 351 -35.11 6.99 -46.24
N PRO A 352 -33.78 6.85 -46.30
CA PRO A 352 -33.03 7.27 -47.49
C PRO A 352 -33.57 6.68 -48.82
N GLU A 353 -34.13 5.50 -48.77
CA GLU A 353 -34.76 4.82 -49.92
C GLU A 353 -36.02 5.54 -50.44
N GLU A 354 -36.86 6.10 -49.58
CA GLU A 354 -38.03 6.87 -49.96
C GLU A 354 -37.65 8.21 -50.61
N LYS A 355 -36.54 8.82 -50.21
CA LYS A 355 -36.03 10.08 -50.84
C LYS A 355 -35.53 9.85 -52.27
N VAL A 356 -34.94 8.68 -52.54
CA VAL A 356 -34.44 8.34 -53.89
C VAL A 356 -35.61 8.08 -54.83
N ARG A 357 -36.68 7.42 -54.39
CA ARG A 357 -37.90 7.17 -55.21
C ARG A 357 -38.63 8.47 -55.54
N ALA A 358 -38.79 9.37 -54.57
CA ALA A 358 -39.45 10.66 -54.84
C ALA A 358 -38.67 11.59 -55.80
N ALA A 359 -37.36 11.43 -55.92
CA ALA A 359 -36.54 12.19 -56.88
C ALA A 359 -36.59 11.59 -58.30
N SER A 360 -36.82 10.29 -58.47
CA SER A 360 -36.94 9.63 -59.77
C SER A 360 -38.32 9.80 -60.42
N GLU A 361 -39.39 10.04 -59.64
CA GLU A 361 -40.74 10.30 -60.20
C GLU A 361 -40.94 11.73 -60.67
N LYS A 362 -40.01 12.64 -60.40
CA LYS A 362 -40.05 14.05 -60.86
C LYS A 362 -39.23 14.32 -62.14
N SER A 363 -38.64 13.30 -62.76
CA SER A 363 -37.79 13.41 -63.94
C SER A 363 -38.39 12.70 -65.18
N GLU A 364 -39.70 12.34 -65.18
CA GLU A 364 -40.48 11.96 -66.36
C GLU A 364 -41.54 13.10 -66.67
#